data_d730bdde31bedb6b503535299468584f
#
_entry.id   d730bdde31bedb6b503535299468584f
#
_cell.length_a   1.000
_cell.length_b   1.000
_cell.length_c   1.000
_cell.angle_alpha   90.00
_cell.angle_beta   90.00
_cell.angle_gamma   90.00
#
_symmetry.space_group_name_H-M   'P 1'
#
loop_
_entity.id
_entity.type
_entity.pdbx_description
1 polymer ?
#
loop_
_entity_poly.entity_id
_entity_poly.type
_entity_poly.pdbx_seq_one_letter_code
_entity_poly.pdbx_strand_id
1 'polypeptide(L)'
;HIPFDADAIAGLPAHNDGPIWVAWWQGLNDRTPAVIRACIDSITRHAGGREVIIVTRENYAQYASIDPILVQRREAGTLTINAFCNALRVKLLYEHGGVWLDSTLYLTGDLSADFADYPFYSIHAEHPECHWTTYCLASVAGNPLMKYIYDCFVAVFTQITAVPEYFLFDEFFHDSYRHIPQVTAMIDAIPVSNNGRFELSEQMDSTAAEPTVAPGTYINKLTYKIPYPTTVDGKPTLYQRVLDGTL
;
A
#
# COMPACT_ATOMS: atom_id res chain seq x y z
N HIS A 1 20.72 -17.37 4.19
CA HIS A 1 21.12 -16.22 3.38
C HIS A 1 20.21 -16.14 2.16
N ILE A 2 19.54 -15.00 1.97
CA ILE A 2 18.73 -14.71 0.79
C ILE A 2 19.60 -13.86 -0.13
N PRO A 3 19.85 -14.28 -1.38
CA PRO A 3 20.68 -13.52 -2.29
C PRO A 3 19.96 -12.22 -2.72
N PHE A 4 20.76 -11.14 -2.87
CA PHE A 4 20.29 -9.85 -3.40
C PHE A 4 21.17 -9.44 -4.58
N ASP A 5 20.54 -9.17 -5.71
CA ASP A 5 21.23 -8.69 -6.90
C ASP A 5 21.23 -7.15 -6.92
N ALA A 6 22.26 -6.56 -6.29
CA ALA A 6 22.40 -5.12 -6.20
C ALA A 6 22.69 -4.46 -7.56
N ASP A 7 23.35 -5.18 -8.47
CA ASP A 7 23.73 -4.65 -9.80
C ASP A 7 22.49 -4.52 -10.70
N ALA A 8 21.44 -5.32 -10.47
CA ALA A 8 20.19 -5.22 -11.20
C ALA A 8 19.45 -3.89 -10.99
N ILE A 9 19.73 -3.16 -9.88
CA ILE A 9 19.12 -1.83 -9.63
C ILE A 9 19.50 -0.85 -10.74
N ALA A 10 20.75 -0.89 -11.22
CA ALA A 10 21.22 0.02 -12.27
C ALA A 10 20.54 -0.22 -13.65
N GLY A 11 19.98 -1.41 -13.85
CA GLY A 11 19.28 -1.80 -15.08
C GLY A 11 17.76 -1.66 -15.01
N LEU A 12 17.21 -1.11 -13.94
CA LEU A 12 15.76 -0.94 -13.78
C LEU A 12 15.17 0.00 -14.85
N PRO A 13 13.91 -0.25 -15.27
CA PRO A 13 13.19 0.70 -16.11
C PRO A 13 13.17 2.11 -15.52
N ALA A 14 13.30 3.11 -16.38
CA ALA A 14 13.28 4.51 -15.98
C ALA A 14 11.88 5.01 -15.63
N HIS A 15 10.84 4.24 -15.96
CA HIS A 15 9.45 4.67 -15.79
C HIS A 15 8.55 3.52 -15.35
N ASN A 16 7.62 3.81 -14.45
CA ASN A 16 6.66 2.87 -13.90
C ASN A 16 5.27 3.13 -14.49
N ASP A 17 4.89 2.36 -15.51
CA ASP A 17 3.58 2.45 -16.18
C ASP A 17 2.56 1.40 -15.70
N GLY A 18 2.92 0.60 -14.70
CA GLY A 18 2.08 -0.48 -14.20
C GLY A 18 0.76 0.01 -13.56
N PRO A 19 -0.18 -0.90 -13.33
CA PRO A 19 -1.50 -0.58 -12.80
C PRO A 19 -1.47 -0.18 -11.32
N ILE A 20 -2.61 0.27 -10.81
CA ILE A 20 -2.85 0.42 -9.38
C ILE A 20 -3.47 -0.87 -8.85
N TRP A 21 -2.81 -1.49 -7.88
CA TRP A 21 -3.26 -2.68 -7.19
C TRP A 21 -3.94 -2.30 -5.87
N VAL A 22 -5.18 -2.70 -5.68
CA VAL A 22 -5.91 -2.53 -4.41
C VAL A 22 -6.43 -3.89 -3.97
N ALA A 23 -6.07 -4.36 -2.78
CA ALA A 23 -6.58 -5.62 -2.29
C ALA A 23 -7.80 -5.42 -1.38
N TRP A 24 -8.87 -6.13 -1.71
CA TRP A 24 -10.00 -6.37 -0.83
C TRP A 24 -10.38 -7.85 -0.90
N TRP A 25 -9.82 -8.63 0.03
CA TRP A 25 -9.77 -10.09 -0.03
C TRP A 25 -11.13 -10.76 -0.24
N GLN A 26 -12.18 -10.20 0.36
CA GLN A 26 -13.55 -10.73 0.29
C GLN A 26 -14.29 -10.38 -1.02
N GLY A 27 -13.68 -9.59 -1.90
CA GLY A 27 -14.37 -8.97 -3.02
C GLY A 27 -15.34 -7.87 -2.59
N LEU A 28 -15.67 -6.97 -3.51
CA LEU A 28 -16.64 -5.90 -3.27
C LEU A 28 -18.06 -6.48 -3.33
N ASN A 29 -18.80 -6.33 -2.26
CA ASN A 29 -20.19 -6.81 -2.12
C ASN A 29 -20.96 -5.97 -1.10
N ASP A 30 -22.24 -6.24 -0.87
CA ASP A 30 -23.10 -5.45 0.02
C ASP A 30 -22.60 -5.32 1.47
N ARG A 31 -21.69 -6.22 1.89
CA ARG A 31 -21.06 -6.18 3.23
C ARG A 31 -19.78 -5.37 3.27
N THR A 32 -19.30 -4.85 2.12
CA THR A 32 -18.11 -4.00 2.09
C THR A 32 -18.38 -2.71 2.82
N PRO A 33 -17.57 -2.32 3.82
CA PRO A 33 -17.75 -1.06 4.54
C PRO A 33 -17.83 0.14 3.60
N ALA A 34 -18.73 1.08 3.87
CA ALA A 34 -18.95 2.23 3.01
C ALA A 34 -17.66 3.06 2.79
N VAL A 35 -16.84 3.23 3.84
CA VAL A 35 -15.57 3.94 3.73
C VAL A 35 -14.56 3.22 2.81
N ILE A 36 -14.57 1.88 2.75
CA ILE A 36 -13.72 1.12 1.82
C ILE A 36 -14.15 1.39 0.37
N ARG A 37 -15.47 1.41 0.10
CA ARG A 37 -15.98 1.79 -1.22
C ARG A 37 -15.56 3.21 -1.59
N ALA A 38 -15.76 4.16 -0.68
CA ALA A 38 -15.35 5.54 -0.88
C ALA A 38 -13.84 5.70 -1.16
N CYS A 39 -12.99 4.94 -0.45
CA CYS A 39 -11.55 4.92 -0.71
C CYS A 39 -11.25 4.38 -2.11
N ILE A 40 -11.82 3.25 -2.51
CA ILE A 40 -11.60 2.64 -3.83
C ILE A 40 -12.12 3.57 -4.94
N ASP A 41 -13.27 4.19 -4.75
CA ASP A 41 -13.83 5.17 -5.68
C ASP A 41 -12.93 6.41 -5.82
N SER A 42 -12.34 6.89 -4.71
CA SER A 42 -11.38 8.00 -4.75
C SER A 42 -10.10 7.62 -5.49
N ILE A 43 -9.56 6.41 -5.23
CA ILE A 43 -8.40 5.88 -5.97
C ILE A 43 -8.70 5.83 -7.47
N THR A 44 -9.89 5.36 -7.84
CA THR A 44 -10.28 5.26 -9.25
C THR A 44 -10.40 6.63 -9.92
N ARG A 45 -10.98 7.63 -9.21
CA ARG A 45 -11.07 9.01 -9.71
C ARG A 45 -9.70 9.65 -9.93
N HIS A 46 -8.74 9.36 -9.07
CA HIS A 46 -7.41 9.97 -9.03
C HIS A 46 -6.30 9.06 -9.56
N ALA A 47 -6.66 8.05 -10.36
CA ALA A 47 -5.73 7.05 -10.90
C ALA A 47 -4.73 7.61 -11.93
N GLY A 48 -4.93 8.84 -12.44
CA GLY A 48 -4.04 9.43 -13.45
C GLY A 48 -4.00 8.66 -14.77
N GLY A 49 -5.10 7.96 -15.12
CA GLY A 49 -5.20 7.13 -16.33
C GLY A 49 -4.68 5.70 -16.16
N ARG A 50 -4.15 5.32 -15.01
CA ARG A 50 -3.74 3.93 -14.73
C ARG A 50 -4.98 3.05 -14.53
N GLU A 51 -4.88 1.79 -14.96
CA GLU A 51 -5.89 0.78 -14.62
C GLU A 51 -5.87 0.52 -13.10
N VAL A 52 -7.06 0.44 -12.49
CA VAL A 52 -7.22 0.07 -11.08
C VAL A 52 -7.72 -1.38 -11.00
N ILE A 53 -6.90 -2.26 -10.44
CA ILE A 53 -7.19 -3.68 -10.33
C ILE A 53 -7.51 -4.01 -8.87
N ILE A 54 -8.76 -4.46 -8.63
CA ILE A 54 -9.16 -4.95 -7.31
C ILE A 54 -8.76 -6.42 -7.18
N VAL A 55 -7.77 -6.67 -6.33
CA VAL A 55 -7.28 -8.03 -6.08
C VAL A 55 -8.09 -8.66 -4.95
N THR A 56 -8.62 -9.85 -5.22
CA THR A 56 -9.49 -10.60 -4.32
C THR A 56 -8.98 -12.03 -4.15
N ARG A 57 -9.63 -12.78 -3.25
CA ARG A 57 -9.38 -14.23 -3.09
C ARG A 57 -9.59 -15.02 -4.40
N GLU A 58 -10.58 -14.60 -5.20
CA GLU A 58 -10.98 -15.32 -6.41
C GLU A 58 -10.05 -15.04 -7.60
N ASN A 59 -9.38 -13.88 -7.62
CA ASN A 59 -8.63 -13.48 -8.82
C ASN A 59 -7.11 -13.30 -8.62
N TYR A 60 -6.59 -13.30 -7.39
CA TYR A 60 -5.16 -13.02 -7.16
C TYR A 60 -4.22 -13.93 -7.96
N ALA A 61 -4.60 -15.21 -8.16
CA ALA A 61 -3.81 -16.19 -8.89
C ALA A 61 -3.75 -15.93 -10.40
N GLN A 62 -4.59 -15.02 -10.93
CA GLN A 62 -4.51 -14.56 -12.33
C GLN A 62 -3.37 -13.55 -12.53
N TYR A 63 -2.97 -12.88 -11.45
CA TYR A 63 -1.98 -11.80 -11.48
C TYR A 63 -0.64 -12.19 -10.85
N ALA A 64 -0.62 -13.11 -9.89
CA ALA A 64 0.62 -13.48 -9.21
C ALA A 64 0.72 -14.98 -8.95
N SER A 65 1.87 -15.54 -9.29
CA SER A 65 2.23 -16.91 -8.95
C SER A 65 2.86 -16.94 -7.55
N ILE A 66 2.03 -17.16 -6.53
CA ILE A 66 2.46 -17.21 -5.12
C ILE A 66 3.06 -18.58 -4.81
N ASP A 67 4.18 -18.59 -4.08
CA ASP A 67 4.85 -19.81 -3.66
C ASP A 67 3.89 -20.75 -2.92
N PRO A 68 3.87 -22.06 -3.26
CA PRO A 68 2.96 -23.03 -2.66
C PRO A 68 2.99 -23.07 -1.14
N ILE A 69 4.15 -22.79 -0.51
CA ILE A 69 4.23 -22.78 0.96
C ILE A 69 3.35 -21.68 1.57
N LEU A 70 3.31 -20.48 0.96
CA LEU A 70 2.49 -19.38 1.46
C LEU A 70 0.99 -19.68 1.28
N VAL A 71 0.62 -20.28 0.14
CA VAL A 71 -0.75 -20.71 -0.12
C VAL A 71 -1.17 -21.78 0.90
N GLN A 72 -0.36 -22.82 1.08
CA GLN A 72 -0.60 -23.88 2.04
C GLN A 72 -0.75 -23.34 3.48
N ARG A 73 0.14 -22.43 3.90
CA ARG A 73 0.08 -21.80 5.23
C ARG A 73 -1.19 -20.97 5.40
N ARG A 74 -1.60 -20.28 4.33
CA ARG A 74 -2.84 -19.50 4.33
C ARG A 74 -4.07 -20.39 4.45
N GLU A 75 -4.13 -21.50 3.72
CA GLU A 75 -5.23 -22.47 3.77
C GLU A 75 -5.30 -23.19 5.12
N ALA A 76 -4.16 -23.52 5.70
CA ALA A 76 -4.06 -24.11 7.04
C ALA A 76 -4.37 -23.13 8.17
N GLY A 77 -4.60 -21.83 7.88
CA GLY A 77 -4.87 -20.80 8.88
C GLY A 77 -3.66 -20.36 9.71
N THR A 78 -2.45 -20.83 9.36
CA THR A 78 -1.20 -20.46 10.04
C THR A 78 -0.54 -19.21 9.47
N LEU A 79 -1.01 -18.72 8.32
CA LEU A 79 -0.67 -17.43 7.74
C LEU A 79 -1.91 -16.54 7.69
N THR A 80 -1.86 -15.38 8.33
CA THR A 80 -2.97 -14.43 8.32
C THR A 80 -3.20 -13.86 6.93
N ILE A 81 -4.43 -13.39 6.65
CA ILE A 81 -4.73 -12.68 5.38
C ILE A 81 -3.80 -11.48 5.19
N ASN A 82 -3.51 -10.76 6.28
CA ASN A 82 -2.65 -9.58 6.23
C ASN A 82 -1.22 -9.94 5.76
N ALA A 83 -0.63 -10.96 6.37
CA ALA A 83 0.72 -11.41 6.00
C ALA A 83 0.74 -12.01 4.57
N PHE A 84 -0.30 -12.73 4.16
CA PHE A 84 -0.43 -13.21 2.78
C PHE A 84 -0.52 -12.03 1.79
N CYS A 85 -1.33 -11.01 2.08
CA CYS A 85 -1.44 -9.81 1.25
C CYS A 85 -0.13 -9.00 1.21
N ASN A 86 0.69 -9.02 2.27
CA ASN A 86 2.00 -8.39 2.25
C ASN A 86 2.96 -9.09 1.26
N ALA A 87 2.98 -10.43 1.24
CA ALA A 87 3.75 -11.18 0.24
C ALA A 87 3.19 -10.99 -1.18
N LEU A 88 1.86 -11.00 -1.33
CA LEU A 88 1.19 -10.76 -2.62
C LEU A 88 1.51 -9.38 -3.19
N ARG A 89 1.53 -8.34 -2.35
CA ARG A 89 1.86 -6.95 -2.70
C ARG A 89 3.21 -6.85 -3.39
N VAL A 90 4.25 -7.35 -2.75
CA VAL A 90 5.61 -7.28 -3.30
C VAL A 90 5.79 -8.20 -4.51
N LYS A 91 5.06 -9.30 -4.58
CA LYS A 91 5.07 -10.20 -5.74
C LYS A 91 4.46 -9.52 -6.96
N LEU A 92 3.30 -8.86 -6.82
CA LEU A 92 2.66 -8.09 -7.88
C LEU A 92 3.56 -6.96 -8.38
N LEU A 93 4.14 -6.19 -7.45
CA LEU A 93 5.06 -5.11 -7.78
C LEU A 93 6.33 -5.62 -8.46
N TYR A 94 6.84 -6.79 -8.09
CA TYR A 94 7.99 -7.41 -8.78
C TYR A 94 7.63 -7.87 -10.19
N GLU A 95 6.51 -8.56 -10.38
CA GLU A 95 6.14 -9.17 -11.66
C GLU A 95 5.64 -8.14 -12.68
N HIS A 96 4.88 -7.14 -12.23
CA HIS A 96 4.17 -6.21 -13.11
C HIS A 96 4.54 -4.75 -12.91
N GLY A 97 5.21 -4.41 -11.81
CA GLY A 97 5.35 -3.02 -11.40
C GLY A 97 4.01 -2.41 -10.96
N GLY A 98 3.92 -1.10 -11.01
CA GLY A 98 2.72 -0.36 -10.69
C GLY A 98 2.73 0.20 -9.28
N VAL A 99 1.54 0.46 -8.76
CA VAL A 99 1.33 1.12 -7.47
C VAL A 99 0.41 0.26 -6.61
N TRP A 100 0.86 -0.12 -5.43
CA TRP A 100 -0.01 -0.71 -4.42
C TRP A 100 -0.57 0.38 -3.52
N LEU A 101 -1.89 0.43 -3.41
CA LEU A 101 -2.61 1.28 -2.46
C LEU A 101 -3.52 0.40 -1.59
N ASP A 102 -3.34 0.47 -0.27
CA ASP A 102 -4.28 -0.18 0.62
C ASP A 102 -5.70 0.36 0.41
N SER A 103 -6.70 -0.50 0.50
CA SER A 103 -8.13 -0.17 0.35
C SER A 103 -8.67 0.83 1.38
N THR A 104 -7.85 1.27 2.32
CA THR A 104 -8.15 2.30 3.31
C THR A 104 -7.48 3.64 2.99
N LEU A 105 -6.90 3.80 1.82
CA LEU A 105 -6.38 5.09 1.35
C LEU A 105 -7.45 5.86 0.61
N TYR A 106 -7.68 7.10 1.04
CA TYR A 106 -8.59 8.05 0.38
C TYR A 106 -7.76 9.15 -0.28
N LEU A 107 -7.93 9.31 -1.59
CA LEU A 107 -7.23 10.31 -2.38
C LEU A 107 -8.11 11.55 -2.55
N THR A 108 -7.52 12.72 -2.31
CA THR A 108 -8.14 14.04 -2.54
C THR A 108 -7.49 14.78 -3.72
N GLY A 109 -6.56 14.13 -4.42
CA GLY A 109 -5.88 14.64 -5.61
C GLY A 109 -5.24 13.50 -6.39
N ASP A 110 -4.83 13.80 -7.62
CA ASP A 110 -4.24 12.82 -8.52
C ASP A 110 -2.86 12.36 -8.02
N LEU A 111 -2.51 11.11 -8.30
CA LEU A 111 -1.19 10.58 -8.01
C LEU A 111 -0.13 11.44 -8.70
N SER A 112 0.89 11.87 -7.95
CA SER A 112 2.00 12.67 -8.50
C SER A 112 2.82 11.87 -9.52
N ALA A 113 3.60 12.59 -10.34
CA ALA A 113 4.54 11.98 -11.28
C ALA A 113 5.58 11.09 -10.58
N ASP A 114 5.87 11.34 -9.30
CA ASP A 114 6.81 10.53 -8.52
C ASP A 114 6.48 9.03 -8.55
N PHE A 115 5.20 8.65 -8.61
CA PHE A 115 4.80 7.24 -8.73
C PHE A 115 5.23 6.59 -10.06
N ALA A 116 5.58 7.39 -11.06
CA ALA A 116 6.06 6.92 -12.35
C ALA A 116 7.59 7.08 -12.49
N ASP A 117 8.17 8.11 -11.90
CA ASP A 117 9.51 8.59 -12.20
C ASP A 117 10.60 7.99 -11.29
N TYR A 118 10.20 7.29 -10.21
CA TYR A 118 11.14 6.58 -9.32
C TYR A 118 11.05 5.06 -9.53
N PRO A 119 12.19 4.34 -9.53
CA PRO A 119 12.19 2.87 -9.63
C PRO A 119 11.54 2.19 -8.42
N PHE A 120 11.52 2.89 -7.29
CA PHE A 120 10.75 2.59 -6.09
C PHE A 120 10.23 3.90 -5.50
N TYR A 121 8.97 3.95 -5.13
CA TYR A 121 8.37 5.11 -4.45
C TYR A 121 7.47 4.66 -3.32
N SER A 122 7.44 5.46 -2.27
CA SER A 122 6.55 5.30 -1.12
C SER A 122 6.29 6.66 -0.49
N ILE A 123 5.32 6.77 0.40
CA ILE A 123 5.21 7.95 1.24
C ILE A 123 6.43 7.98 2.17
N HIS A 124 7.24 9.01 2.02
CA HIS A 124 8.35 9.35 2.87
C HIS A 124 7.95 10.58 3.69
N ALA A 125 7.68 10.39 4.97
CA ALA A 125 7.25 11.49 5.83
C ALA A 125 8.47 12.19 6.48
N GLU A 126 8.28 13.43 6.88
CA GLU A 126 9.27 14.22 7.63
C GLU A 126 9.41 13.68 9.07
N HIS A 127 9.88 12.43 9.19
CA HIS A 127 10.10 11.74 10.46
C HIS A 127 11.33 10.82 10.33
N PRO A 128 12.27 10.83 11.29
CA PRO A 128 13.54 10.08 11.19
C PRO A 128 13.40 8.57 10.96
N GLU A 129 12.26 8.00 11.28
CA GLU A 129 12.01 6.55 11.16
C GLU A 129 10.98 6.20 10.08
N CYS A 130 10.47 7.19 9.31
CA CYS A 130 9.45 6.96 8.30
C CYS A 130 9.99 7.20 6.89
N HIS A 131 10.91 6.34 6.44
CA HIS A 131 11.47 6.37 5.09
C HIS A 131 10.52 5.73 4.05
N TRP A 132 9.55 4.92 4.48
CA TRP A 132 8.52 4.29 3.66
C TRP A 132 7.25 4.04 4.44
N THR A 133 6.19 3.68 3.73
CA THR A 133 4.95 3.16 4.31
C THR A 133 4.52 1.94 3.51
N THR A 134 4.28 0.82 4.19
CA THR A 134 3.95 -0.44 3.52
C THR A 134 2.56 -0.45 2.87
N TYR A 135 1.69 0.47 3.23
CA TYR A 135 0.34 0.61 2.67
C TYR A 135 0.27 1.45 1.38
N CYS A 136 1.38 2.09 0.99
CA CYS A 136 1.50 2.88 -0.25
C CYS A 136 2.90 2.63 -0.84
N LEU A 137 2.98 1.75 -1.82
CA LEU A 137 4.22 1.37 -2.47
C LEU A 137 4.08 1.43 -3.98
N ALA A 138 5.06 1.99 -4.67
CA ALA A 138 5.18 1.85 -6.11
C ALA A 138 6.54 1.26 -6.48
N SER A 139 6.58 0.49 -7.53
CA SER A 139 7.83 -0.09 -8.02
C SER A 139 7.73 -0.38 -9.51
N VAL A 140 8.84 -0.22 -10.21
CA VAL A 140 8.98 -0.77 -11.57
C VAL A 140 9.04 -2.30 -11.50
N ALA A 141 8.60 -2.97 -12.56
CA ALA A 141 8.71 -4.42 -12.67
C ALA A 141 10.18 -4.87 -12.61
N GLY A 142 10.43 -6.05 -12.03
CA GLY A 142 11.78 -6.61 -11.92
C GLY A 142 12.65 -6.00 -10.81
N ASN A 143 12.11 -5.09 -9.99
CA ASN A 143 12.89 -4.46 -8.93
C ASN A 143 13.40 -5.51 -7.91
N PRO A 144 14.74 -5.66 -7.74
CA PRO A 144 15.32 -6.69 -6.87
C PRO A 144 14.92 -6.52 -5.39
N LEU A 145 14.57 -5.31 -4.94
CA LEU A 145 14.07 -5.10 -3.58
C LEU A 145 12.73 -5.82 -3.38
N MET A 146 11.80 -5.73 -4.32
CA MET A 146 10.52 -6.43 -4.23
C MET A 146 10.70 -7.95 -4.21
N LYS A 147 11.62 -8.45 -5.05
CA LYS A 147 11.98 -9.88 -5.06
C LYS A 147 12.58 -10.33 -3.73
N TYR A 148 13.54 -9.59 -3.21
CA TYR A 148 14.21 -9.90 -1.95
C TYR A 148 13.22 -10.00 -0.78
N ILE A 149 12.34 -9.02 -0.66
CA ILE A 149 11.31 -9.02 0.39
C ILE A 149 10.37 -10.21 0.23
N TYR A 150 9.97 -10.54 -1.02
CA TYR A 150 9.15 -11.72 -1.28
C TYR A 150 9.86 -13.02 -0.87
N ASP A 151 11.14 -13.16 -1.23
CA ASP A 151 11.94 -14.32 -0.88
C ASP A 151 12.14 -14.45 0.66
N CYS A 152 12.20 -13.31 1.37
CA CYS A 152 12.18 -13.29 2.84
C CYS A 152 10.88 -13.87 3.40
N PHE A 153 9.72 -13.51 2.86
CA PHE A 153 8.45 -14.13 3.26
C PHE A 153 8.46 -15.64 3.04
N VAL A 154 8.88 -16.10 1.85
CA VAL A 154 8.94 -17.52 1.53
C VAL A 154 9.88 -18.26 2.50
N ALA A 155 11.08 -17.71 2.74
CA ALA A 155 12.07 -18.33 3.62
C ALA A 155 11.56 -18.43 5.07
N VAL A 156 10.95 -17.37 5.60
CA VAL A 156 10.41 -17.36 6.96
C VAL A 156 9.30 -18.39 7.09
N PHE A 157 8.29 -18.38 6.20
CA PHE A 157 7.15 -19.30 6.30
C PHE A 157 7.45 -20.73 5.86
N THR A 158 8.62 -20.98 5.27
CA THR A 158 9.14 -22.34 5.12
C THR A 158 9.61 -22.92 6.47
N GLN A 159 10.18 -22.08 7.33
CA GLN A 159 10.79 -22.51 8.59
C GLN A 159 9.83 -22.44 9.78
N ILE A 160 8.88 -21.53 9.79
CA ILE A 160 7.96 -21.31 10.92
C ILE A 160 6.50 -21.55 10.51
N THR A 161 5.70 -21.92 11.52
CA THR A 161 4.27 -22.23 11.35
C THR A 161 3.32 -21.18 11.90
N ALA A 162 3.84 -20.13 12.53
CA ALA A 162 3.06 -19.03 13.08
C ALA A 162 3.64 -17.68 12.63
N VAL A 163 2.80 -16.67 12.52
CA VAL A 163 3.26 -15.30 12.22
C VAL A 163 4.07 -14.81 13.43
N PRO A 164 5.37 -14.50 13.26
CA PRO A 164 6.23 -14.15 14.39
C PRO A 164 5.90 -12.78 14.96
N GLU A 165 5.60 -11.80 14.07
CA GLU A 165 5.32 -10.41 14.48
C GLU A 165 4.46 -9.67 13.45
N TYR A 166 3.73 -8.66 13.93
CA TYR A 166 2.90 -7.79 13.09
C TYR A 166 3.73 -6.98 12.09
N PHE A 167 4.92 -6.53 12.49
CA PHE A 167 5.81 -5.68 11.70
C PHE A 167 6.83 -6.43 10.85
N LEU A 168 6.68 -7.75 10.67
CA LEU A 168 7.62 -8.56 9.87
C LEU A 168 7.94 -7.96 8.50
N PHE A 169 6.96 -7.34 7.86
CA PHE A 169 7.14 -6.69 6.56
C PHE A 169 8.09 -5.48 6.65
N ASP A 170 7.90 -4.63 7.65
CA ASP A 170 8.78 -3.49 7.89
C ASP A 170 10.18 -3.93 8.26
N GLU A 171 10.35 -5.05 9.00
CA GLU A 171 11.67 -5.61 9.32
C GLU A 171 12.45 -6.04 8.07
N PHE A 172 11.80 -6.57 7.04
CA PHE A 172 12.47 -6.90 5.78
C PHE A 172 12.95 -5.65 5.04
N PHE A 173 12.16 -4.57 5.07
CA PHE A 173 12.60 -3.28 4.55
C PHE A 173 13.76 -2.71 5.36
N HIS A 174 13.69 -2.73 6.69
CA HIS A 174 14.75 -2.27 7.57
C HIS A 174 16.06 -3.02 7.36
N ASP A 175 15.99 -4.36 7.23
CA ASP A 175 17.17 -5.18 6.97
C ASP A 175 17.82 -4.80 5.63
N SER A 176 17.02 -4.71 4.55
CA SER A 176 17.52 -4.32 3.24
C SER A 176 18.08 -2.90 3.21
N TYR A 177 17.40 -1.94 3.85
CA TYR A 177 17.84 -0.55 3.95
C TYR A 177 19.16 -0.41 4.69
N ARG A 178 19.36 -1.14 5.81
CA ARG A 178 20.58 -1.05 6.62
C ARG A 178 21.79 -1.74 6.01
N HIS A 179 21.58 -2.79 5.22
CA HIS A 179 22.68 -3.67 4.80
C HIS A 179 22.98 -3.61 3.30
N ILE A 180 22.14 -2.96 2.50
CA ILE A 180 22.29 -2.89 1.04
C ILE A 180 22.37 -1.42 0.62
N PRO A 181 23.58 -0.87 0.37
CA PRO A 181 23.76 0.56 0.06
C PRO A 181 22.96 1.06 -1.14
N GLN A 182 22.72 0.21 -2.15
CA GLN A 182 21.92 0.56 -3.31
C GLN A 182 20.44 0.72 -2.95
N VAL A 183 19.92 -0.07 -2.00
CA VAL A 183 18.55 0.07 -1.46
C VAL A 183 18.46 1.35 -0.65
N THR A 184 19.43 1.65 0.21
CA THR A 184 19.49 2.90 0.97
C THR A 184 19.43 4.10 0.03
N ALA A 185 20.30 4.12 -1.00
CA ALA A 185 20.32 5.22 -1.97
C ALA A 185 19.02 5.37 -2.75
N MET A 186 18.38 4.25 -3.11
CA MET A 186 17.08 4.25 -3.83
C MET A 186 15.95 4.80 -2.96
N ILE A 187 15.91 4.44 -1.68
CA ILE A 187 14.89 4.92 -0.74
C ILE A 187 15.13 6.37 -0.34
N ASP A 188 16.37 6.76 -0.08
CA ASP A 188 16.71 8.14 0.32
C ASP A 188 16.53 9.16 -0.82
N ALA A 189 16.44 8.70 -2.08
CA ALA A 189 16.12 9.56 -3.21
C ALA A 189 14.64 9.99 -3.24
N ILE A 190 13.77 9.36 -2.48
CA ILE A 190 12.32 9.65 -2.47
C ILE A 190 12.05 10.98 -1.78
N PRO A 191 11.30 11.91 -2.41
CA PRO A 191 10.96 13.17 -1.76
C PRO A 191 9.99 12.99 -0.60
N VAL A 192 10.08 13.87 0.39
CA VAL A 192 9.10 13.94 1.49
C VAL A 192 7.73 14.29 0.91
N SER A 193 6.69 13.55 1.32
CA SER A 193 5.34 13.73 0.82
C SER A 193 4.28 13.29 1.83
N ASN A 194 3.07 13.80 1.69
CA ASN A 194 1.89 13.39 2.44
C ASN A 194 2.11 13.32 3.98
N ASN A 195 2.74 14.36 4.55
CA ASN A 195 3.01 14.44 5.98
C ASN A 195 1.74 14.34 6.84
N GLY A 196 0.63 14.95 6.37
CA GLY A 196 -0.66 14.97 7.05
C GLY A 196 -1.56 13.75 6.80
N ARG A 197 -1.02 12.64 6.30
CA ARG A 197 -1.78 11.45 5.87
C ARG A 197 -2.76 10.84 6.88
N PHE A 198 -2.63 11.16 8.17
CA PHE A 198 -3.53 10.70 9.23
C PHE A 198 -4.51 11.78 9.70
N GLU A 199 -4.25 13.06 9.39
CA GLU A 199 -4.97 14.21 9.92
C GLU A 199 -6.45 14.21 9.52
N LEU A 200 -6.80 13.77 8.30
CA LEU A 200 -8.20 13.63 7.89
C LEU A 200 -8.92 12.59 8.79
N SER A 201 -8.30 11.48 9.12
CA SER A 201 -8.93 10.43 9.94
C SER A 201 -9.20 10.88 11.38
N GLU A 202 -8.45 11.89 11.88
CA GLU A 202 -8.62 12.47 13.20
C GLU A 202 -9.77 13.48 13.28
N GLN A 203 -10.31 13.89 12.12
CA GLN A 203 -11.33 14.93 12.00
C GLN A 203 -12.66 14.41 11.45
N MET A 204 -12.86 13.09 11.37
CA MET A 204 -14.00 12.46 10.69
C MET A 204 -15.37 12.87 11.24
N ASP A 205 -15.48 13.22 12.52
CA ASP A 205 -16.70 13.69 13.18
C ASP A 205 -16.90 15.22 13.08
N SER A 206 -15.92 15.93 12.53
CA SER A 206 -15.99 17.39 12.33
C SER A 206 -17.05 17.77 11.27
N THR A 207 -17.77 18.86 11.50
CA THR A 207 -18.70 19.47 10.54
C THR A 207 -18.06 20.65 9.79
N ALA A 208 -16.73 20.77 9.83
CA ALA A 208 -16.00 21.77 9.03
C ALA A 208 -16.25 21.59 7.54
N ALA A 209 -16.23 22.69 6.79
CA ALA A 209 -16.40 22.63 5.32
C ALA A 209 -15.23 21.91 4.64
N GLU A 210 -14.02 22.06 5.15
CA GLU A 210 -12.81 21.42 4.65
C GLU A 210 -12.00 20.84 5.83
N PRO A 211 -11.31 19.71 5.63
CA PRO A 211 -10.37 19.20 6.63
C PRO A 211 -9.14 20.10 6.72
N THR A 212 -8.53 20.17 7.88
CA THR A 212 -7.22 20.79 8.05
C THR A 212 -6.15 19.73 7.95
N VAL A 213 -5.41 19.72 6.84
CA VAL A 213 -4.31 18.78 6.59
C VAL A 213 -3.03 19.53 6.19
N ALA A 214 -1.88 18.94 6.48
CA ALA A 214 -0.59 19.51 6.11
C ALA A 214 -0.50 19.74 4.58
N PRO A 215 0.11 20.84 4.14
CA PRO A 215 0.25 21.16 2.73
C PRO A 215 0.87 20.01 1.92
N GLY A 216 0.36 19.77 0.70
CA GLY A 216 0.81 18.71 -0.17
C GLY A 216 0.32 17.30 0.20
N THR A 217 -0.54 17.18 1.21
CA THR A 217 -1.21 15.93 1.55
C THR A 217 -2.42 15.71 0.65
N TYR A 218 -2.40 14.65 -0.15
CA TYR A 218 -3.51 14.22 -0.99
C TYR A 218 -3.80 12.72 -0.86
N ILE A 219 -2.97 11.98 -0.13
CA ILE A 219 -3.20 10.57 0.24
C ILE A 219 -3.48 10.52 1.73
N ASN A 220 -4.68 10.08 2.09
CA ASN A 220 -5.16 10.06 3.47
C ASN A 220 -5.40 8.62 3.93
N LYS A 221 -4.80 8.21 5.06
CA LYS A 221 -4.98 6.88 5.65
C LYS A 221 -6.19 6.89 6.55
N LEU A 222 -7.24 6.18 6.15
CA LEU A 222 -8.49 6.03 6.90
C LEU A 222 -8.57 4.66 7.57
N THR A 223 -9.67 4.44 8.32
CA THR A 223 -9.99 3.18 8.96
C THR A 223 -11.49 2.88 8.86
N TYR A 224 -11.83 1.59 8.68
CA TYR A 224 -13.21 1.11 8.76
C TYR A 224 -13.55 0.51 10.13
N LYS A 225 -12.61 0.54 11.08
CA LYS A 225 -12.77 -0.07 12.41
C LYS A 225 -13.43 0.87 13.41
N ILE A 226 -13.49 2.16 13.11
CA ILE A 226 -14.10 3.19 13.97
C ILE A 226 -15.42 3.59 13.32
N PRO A 227 -16.53 3.49 14.04
CA PRO A 227 -17.82 4.01 13.58
C PRO A 227 -17.86 5.53 13.78
N TYR A 228 -17.85 6.29 12.70
CA TYR A 228 -18.00 7.73 12.74
C TYR A 228 -19.46 8.14 12.46
N PRO A 229 -19.98 9.20 13.11
CA PRO A 229 -21.29 9.74 12.80
C PRO A 229 -21.27 10.39 11.41
N THR A 230 -22.36 10.23 10.66
CA THR A 230 -22.54 10.92 9.37
C THR A 230 -23.05 12.35 9.53
N THR A 231 -23.66 12.66 10.68
CA THR A 231 -24.16 13.99 11.01
C THR A 231 -23.90 14.33 12.48
N VAL A 232 -23.61 15.59 12.75
CA VAL A 232 -23.52 16.18 14.09
C VAL A 232 -24.32 17.48 14.07
N ASP A 233 -25.24 17.68 15.02
CA ASP A 233 -26.13 18.83 15.11
C ASP A 233 -26.87 19.16 13.78
N GLY A 234 -27.29 18.09 13.06
CA GLY A 234 -28.00 18.21 11.79
C GLY A 234 -27.13 18.61 10.59
N LYS A 235 -25.82 18.73 10.75
CA LYS A 235 -24.86 19.05 9.68
C LYS A 235 -24.08 17.79 9.28
N PRO A 236 -23.76 17.59 7.98
CA PRO A 236 -22.91 16.50 7.55
C PRO A 236 -21.51 16.64 8.13
N THR A 237 -20.93 15.50 8.52
CA THR A 237 -19.55 15.43 8.98
C THR A 237 -18.57 15.24 7.80
N LEU A 238 -17.26 15.39 8.06
CA LEU A 238 -16.25 15.04 7.04
C LEU A 238 -16.35 13.55 6.65
N TYR A 239 -16.74 12.67 7.60
CA TYR A 239 -17.01 11.26 7.27
C TYR A 239 -18.11 11.11 6.21
N GLN A 240 -19.25 11.82 6.35
CA GLN A 240 -20.30 11.80 5.34
C GLN A 240 -19.78 12.30 3.99
N ARG A 241 -18.99 13.36 3.99
CA ARG A 241 -18.40 13.91 2.74
C ARG A 241 -17.42 12.96 2.06
N VAL A 242 -16.65 12.19 2.86
CA VAL A 242 -15.83 11.08 2.33
C VAL A 242 -16.71 10.04 1.65
N LEU A 243 -17.83 9.63 2.30
CA LEU A 243 -18.76 8.64 1.72
C LEU A 243 -19.42 9.15 0.43
N ASP A 244 -19.71 10.45 0.35
CA ASP A 244 -20.33 11.08 -0.82
C ASP A 244 -19.29 11.41 -1.92
N GLY A 245 -18.00 11.28 -1.64
CA GLY A 245 -16.93 11.65 -2.56
C GLY A 245 -16.86 13.14 -2.86
N THR A 246 -17.16 14.01 -1.88
CA THR A 246 -17.23 15.48 -2.00
C THR A 246 -16.11 16.21 -1.26
N LEU A 247 -15.07 15.46 -0.85
CA LEU A 247 -13.81 16.04 -0.35
C LEU A 247 -12.78 16.15 -1.47
#